data_687758b3b461fefd8c821a04520c9c3d
#
_entry.id   687758b3b461fefd8c821a04520c9c3d
#
_cell.length_a   1.000
_cell.length_b   1.000
_cell.length_c   1.000
_cell.angle_alpha   90.00
_cell.angle_beta   90.00
_cell.angle_gamma   90.00
#
_symmetry.space_group_name_H-M   'P 1'
#
loop_
_entity.id
_entity.type
_entity.pdbx_description
1 polymer ?
#
loop_
_entity_poly.entity_id
_entity_poly.type
_entity_poly.pdbx_seq_one_letter_code
_entity_poly.pdbx_strand_id
1 'polypeptide(L)'
;METIQSALHEMTGLSKQLIRGCEKPACDGTVLYTPDGVGNYDALWVRDFGYMAEYCGDLMGAPALEACLDFILTGQREDGWLPDRIEASGEPVYAAGAKGAPVGEANLDNTPFFVFAAYSYWMLCQERGRDHALEKVKSWIGPMARGLWCIPLSEEGLVYNDPAKPHSPYGFTDTVCKTGRLYMESLLYWRACRQLAILAEAASAPKDLQADFSQRAQKIEIELCRLYGPDQGIFYAADGLCRQPDIWGMAYMLAIGFPLEASVRAAVERWLTEHQPEYLYRGQVCHLPGGGTWEKLLIDVAPGEYQNGAYWATASGWVWQVLQRTDPEGAGRLLSELLEDFREGGACECINRGYRKLPQFVVSATNIRGALREWLGQS
;
A
#
# COMPACT_ATOMS: atom_id res chain seq x y z
N MET A 1 -6.54 -16.53 20.92
CA MET A 1 -5.23 -15.86 21.18
C MET A 1 -4.04 -16.77 20.85
N GLU A 2 -4.01 -17.99 21.35
CA GLU A 2 -2.90 -18.93 21.12
C GLU A 2 -2.66 -19.21 19.62
N THR A 3 -3.72 -19.38 18.83
CA THR A 3 -3.65 -19.58 17.37
C THR A 3 -3.10 -18.34 16.63
N ILE A 4 -3.50 -17.13 17.03
CA ILE A 4 -3.02 -15.86 16.42
C ILE A 4 -1.53 -15.66 16.75
N GLN A 5 -1.10 -15.99 17.96
CA GLN A 5 0.29 -15.88 18.36
C GLN A 5 1.21 -16.88 17.64
N SER A 6 0.72 -18.11 17.40
CA SER A 6 1.40 -19.11 16.57
C SER A 6 1.52 -18.65 15.12
N ALA A 7 0.46 -18.10 14.54
CA ALA A 7 0.47 -17.54 13.19
C ALA A 7 1.45 -16.36 13.08
N LEU A 8 1.48 -15.46 14.07
CA LEU A 8 2.44 -14.36 14.09
C LEU A 8 3.89 -14.87 14.15
N HIS A 9 4.15 -15.92 14.94
CA HIS A 9 5.50 -16.52 15.00
C HIS A 9 5.92 -17.07 13.64
N GLU A 10 5.05 -17.83 12.98
CA GLU A 10 5.29 -18.38 11.64
C GLU A 10 5.49 -17.27 10.60
N MET A 11 4.61 -16.28 10.55
CA MET A 11 4.73 -15.14 9.64
C MET A 11 5.97 -14.30 9.89
N THR A 12 6.42 -14.17 11.14
CA THR A 12 7.67 -13.49 11.48
C THR A 12 8.88 -14.26 10.93
N GLY A 13 8.88 -15.58 11.04
CA GLY A 13 9.93 -16.44 10.46
C GLY A 13 9.99 -16.30 8.94
N LEU A 14 8.84 -16.42 8.28
CA LEU A 14 8.73 -16.28 6.82
C LEU A 14 9.15 -14.89 6.35
N SER A 15 8.66 -13.82 6.99
CA SER A 15 9.01 -12.43 6.63
C SER A 15 10.52 -12.18 6.76
N LYS A 16 11.17 -12.68 7.83
CA LYS A 16 12.63 -12.58 7.98
C LYS A 16 13.38 -13.28 6.85
N GLN A 17 12.94 -14.46 6.45
CA GLN A 17 13.54 -15.21 5.35
C GLN A 17 13.40 -14.45 4.03
N LEU A 18 12.20 -13.95 3.72
CA LEU A 18 11.91 -13.23 2.48
C LEU A 18 12.69 -11.91 2.41
N ILE A 19 12.70 -11.10 3.48
CA ILE A 19 13.46 -9.84 3.54
C ILE A 19 14.94 -10.08 3.27
N ARG A 20 15.56 -11.10 3.89
CA ARG A 20 16.96 -11.44 3.62
C ARG A 20 17.19 -11.92 2.19
N GLY A 21 16.23 -12.64 1.61
CA GLY A 21 16.31 -13.14 0.24
C GLY A 21 16.21 -12.05 -0.83
N CYS A 22 15.69 -10.87 -0.47
CA CYS A 22 15.50 -9.76 -1.40
C CYS A 22 16.54 -8.62 -1.23
N GLU A 23 17.55 -8.81 -0.39
CA GLU A 23 18.66 -7.86 -0.25
C GLU A 23 19.53 -7.82 -1.52
N LYS A 24 19.77 -6.59 -2.03
CA LYS A 24 20.57 -6.35 -3.22
C LYS A 24 21.48 -5.14 -3.03
N PRO A 25 22.79 -5.23 -3.32
CA PRO A 25 23.67 -4.06 -3.25
C PRO A 25 23.40 -3.09 -4.41
N ALA A 26 23.30 -1.80 -4.12
CA ALA A 26 23.31 -0.72 -5.09
C ALA A 26 24.73 -0.28 -5.46
N CYS A 27 24.85 0.57 -6.48
CA CYS A 27 26.13 1.07 -7.00
C CYS A 27 26.94 1.90 -5.98
N ASP A 28 26.30 2.50 -4.98
CA ASP A 28 26.93 3.25 -3.89
C ASP A 28 27.20 2.42 -2.63
N GLY A 29 26.84 1.13 -2.66
CA GLY A 29 26.98 0.21 -1.53
C GLY A 29 25.75 0.12 -0.62
N THR A 30 24.70 0.90 -0.86
CA THR A 30 23.42 0.77 -0.15
C THR A 30 22.82 -0.61 -0.38
N VAL A 31 22.30 -1.25 0.68
CA VAL A 31 21.54 -2.48 0.56
C VAL A 31 20.08 -2.12 0.27
N LEU A 32 19.61 -2.47 -0.92
CA LEU A 32 18.23 -2.32 -1.35
C LEU A 32 17.41 -3.56 -1.00
N TYR A 33 16.10 -3.38 -0.86
CA TYR A 33 15.14 -4.47 -0.63
C TYR A 33 14.19 -4.55 -1.83
N THR A 34 14.38 -5.57 -2.68
CA THR A 34 13.53 -5.82 -3.85
C THR A 34 12.20 -6.45 -3.45
N PRO A 35 11.12 -6.36 -4.26
CA PRO A 35 9.82 -6.97 -3.94
C PRO A 35 9.83 -8.49 -3.81
N ASP A 36 10.79 -9.16 -4.45
CA ASP A 36 10.89 -10.62 -4.48
C ASP A 36 12.32 -11.13 -4.37
N GLY A 37 12.45 -12.37 -3.88
CA GLY A 37 13.74 -13.05 -3.72
C GLY A 37 14.21 -13.82 -4.96
N VAL A 38 13.50 -13.76 -6.09
CA VAL A 38 13.85 -14.48 -7.33
C VAL A 38 14.37 -13.57 -8.45
N GLY A 39 14.38 -12.24 -8.20
CA GLY A 39 14.99 -11.26 -9.09
C GLY A 39 14.10 -10.86 -10.28
N ASN A 40 12.78 -10.97 -10.18
CA ASN A 40 11.85 -10.50 -11.19
C ASN A 40 11.71 -8.97 -11.15
N TYR A 41 11.56 -8.40 -9.95
CA TYR A 41 11.50 -6.95 -9.71
C TYR A 41 12.86 -6.45 -9.18
N ASP A 42 13.85 -6.37 -10.05
CA ASP A 42 15.25 -6.17 -9.71
C ASP A 42 15.62 -4.70 -9.39
N ALA A 43 14.80 -4.04 -8.57
CA ALA A 43 14.95 -2.64 -8.16
C ALA A 43 14.35 -2.41 -6.76
N LEU A 44 14.63 -1.26 -6.15
CA LEU A 44 13.92 -0.78 -4.95
C LEU A 44 12.61 -0.13 -5.39
N TRP A 45 11.50 -0.87 -5.23
CA TRP A 45 10.16 -0.38 -5.52
C TRP A 45 9.62 0.35 -4.30
N VAL A 46 9.27 1.63 -4.45
CA VAL A 46 8.94 2.51 -3.31
C VAL A 46 7.71 2.04 -2.56
N ARG A 47 6.74 1.50 -3.26
CA ARG A 47 5.51 0.94 -2.69
C ARG A 47 5.75 -0.31 -1.86
N ASP A 48 6.47 -1.28 -2.43
CA ASP A 48 6.80 -2.53 -1.73
C ASP A 48 7.67 -2.24 -0.51
N PHE A 49 8.67 -1.38 -0.66
CA PHE A 49 9.50 -0.90 0.44
C PHE A 49 8.68 -0.18 1.52
N GLY A 50 7.70 0.65 1.13
CA GLY A 50 6.80 1.33 2.06
C GLY A 50 6.03 0.35 2.95
N TYR A 51 5.49 -0.73 2.37
CA TYR A 51 4.85 -1.79 3.13
C TYR A 51 5.85 -2.59 4.00
N MET A 52 7.03 -2.91 3.48
CA MET A 52 8.07 -3.58 4.28
C MET A 52 8.47 -2.73 5.48
N ALA A 53 8.68 -1.43 5.29
CA ALA A 53 9.01 -0.49 6.35
C ALA A 53 7.91 -0.41 7.42
N GLU A 54 6.66 -0.36 6.99
CA GLU A 54 5.50 -0.28 7.88
C GLU A 54 5.33 -1.56 8.70
N TYR A 55 5.32 -2.71 8.06
CA TYR A 55 4.95 -3.97 8.71
C TYR A 55 6.12 -4.80 9.21
N CYS A 56 7.34 -4.49 8.78
CA CYS A 56 8.55 -5.23 9.13
C CYS A 56 9.77 -4.34 9.42
N GLY A 57 9.58 -3.04 9.66
CA GLY A 57 10.69 -2.13 10.00
C GLY A 57 11.51 -2.61 11.21
N ASP A 58 10.87 -3.29 12.17
CA ASP A 58 11.53 -3.92 13.31
C ASP A 58 12.46 -5.09 12.92
N LEU A 59 12.22 -5.75 11.79
CA LEU A 59 13.06 -6.81 11.25
C LEU A 59 14.20 -6.29 10.38
N MET A 60 13.99 -5.15 9.71
CA MET A 60 14.96 -4.49 8.84
C MET A 60 15.93 -3.62 9.65
N GLY A 61 15.41 -2.87 10.62
CA GLY A 61 16.15 -1.93 11.45
C GLY A 61 16.24 -0.52 10.85
N ALA A 62 16.33 0.48 11.73
CA ALA A 62 16.34 1.89 11.35
C ALA A 62 17.44 2.27 10.34
N PRO A 63 18.70 1.80 10.44
CA PRO A 63 19.72 2.13 9.45
C PRO A 63 19.40 1.67 8.03
N ALA A 64 18.74 0.52 7.86
CA ALA A 64 18.35 0.01 6.55
C ALA A 64 17.24 0.86 5.94
N LEU A 65 16.23 1.25 6.75
CA LEU A 65 15.15 2.13 6.29
C LEU A 65 15.71 3.49 5.87
N GLU A 66 16.60 4.08 6.69
CA GLU A 66 17.23 5.38 6.40
C GLU A 66 18.02 5.35 5.09
N ALA A 67 18.86 4.34 4.90
CA ALA A 67 19.68 4.23 3.69
C ALA A 67 18.81 4.09 2.43
N CYS A 68 17.74 3.29 2.47
CA CYS A 68 16.81 3.17 1.35
C CYS A 68 16.03 4.46 1.08
N LEU A 69 15.58 5.18 2.13
CA LEU A 69 14.89 6.47 1.99
C LEU A 69 15.80 7.51 1.34
N ASP A 70 17.05 7.62 1.80
CA ASP A 70 18.03 8.54 1.20
C ASP A 70 18.32 8.13 -0.26
N PHE A 71 18.43 6.84 -0.56
CA PHE A 71 18.63 6.35 -1.92
C PHE A 71 17.45 6.69 -2.85
N ILE A 72 16.20 6.52 -2.40
CA ILE A 72 15.01 6.91 -3.16
C ILE A 72 15.03 8.41 -3.50
N LEU A 73 15.46 9.26 -2.56
CA LEU A 73 15.50 10.70 -2.75
C LEU A 73 16.53 11.15 -3.80
N THR A 74 17.55 10.34 -4.09
CA THR A 74 18.48 10.66 -5.20
C THR A 74 17.78 10.69 -6.56
N GLY A 75 16.62 9.99 -6.68
CA GLY A 75 15.79 9.97 -7.86
C GLY A 75 14.65 10.98 -7.87
N GLN A 76 14.53 11.92 -6.90
CA GLN A 76 13.45 12.91 -6.96
C GLN A 76 13.66 13.88 -8.13
N ARG A 77 12.62 14.05 -8.99
CA ARG A 77 12.65 15.02 -10.09
C ARG A 77 12.61 16.47 -9.59
N GLU A 78 13.06 17.39 -10.43
CA GLU A 78 13.05 18.84 -10.11
C GLU A 78 11.63 19.38 -9.86
N ASP A 79 10.62 18.85 -10.56
CA ASP A 79 9.22 19.19 -10.39
C ASP A 79 8.58 18.56 -9.14
N GLY A 80 9.28 17.63 -8.46
CA GLY A 80 8.89 17.06 -7.18
C GLY A 80 8.49 15.58 -7.20
N TRP A 81 8.19 14.98 -8.35
CA TRP A 81 7.82 13.57 -8.41
C TRP A 81 8.91 12.66 -7.85
N LEU A 82 8.52 11.75 -6.95
CA LEU A 82 9.35 10.64 -6.50
C LEU A 82 9.25 9.46 -7.48
N PRO A 83 10.30 8.63 -7.58
CA PRO A 83 10.27 7.46 -8.44
C PRO A 83 9.27 6.40 -7.96
N ASP A 84 8.74 5.61 -8.88
CA ASP A 84 8.03 4.36 -8.63
C ASP A 84 9.01 3.29 -8.12
N ARG A 85 10.17 3.27 -8.77
CA ARG A 85 11.31 2.45 -8.38
C ARG A 85 12.62 3.12 -8.74
N ILE A 86 13.67 2.71 -8.05
CA ILE A 86 15.04 3.10 -8.37
C ILE A 86 15.88 1.84 -8.55
N GLU A 87 16.57 1.74 -9.70
CA GLU A 87 17.41 0.59 -10.02
C GLU A 87 18.69 0.59 -9.15
N ALA A 88 19.33 -0.55 -9.01
CA ALA A 88 20.60 -0.64 -8.26
C ALA A 88 21.71 0.24 -8.85
N SER A 89 21.60 0.64 -10.12
CA SER A 89 22.47 1.64 -10.76
C SER A 89 22.25 3.07 -10.30
N GLY A 90 21.15 3.36 -9.58
CA GLY A 90 20.68 4.70 -9.24
C GLY A 90 19.77 5.32 -10.30
N GLU A 91 19.39 4.61 -11.37
CA GLU A 91 18.47 5.10 -12.40
C GLU A 91 17.03 5.10 -11.89
N PRO A 92 16.32 6.25 -11.81
CA PRO A 92 14.95 6.33 -11.37
C PRO A 92 13.96 6.04 -12.51
N VAL A 93 12.85 5.37 -12.17
CA VAL A 93 11.70 5.15 -13.04
C VAL A 93 10.45 5.64 -12.31
N TYR A 94 9.58 6.42 -12.96
CA TYR A 94 8.50 7.14 -12.27
C TYR A 94 7.13 6.53 -12.45
N ALA A 95 6.92 5.72 -13.47
CA ALA A 95 5.64 5.10 -13.79
C ALA A 95 5.77 3.62 -14.11
N ALA A 96 4.67 2.89 -13.94
CA ALA A 96 4.53 1.52 -14.40
C ALA A 96 4.76 1.37 -15.89
N GLY A 97 4.92 0.13 -16.36
CA GLY A 97 5.15 -0.20 -17.76
C GLY A 97 6.60 -0.60 -18.06
N ALA A 98 6.82 -1.00 -19.31
CA ALA A 98 8.15 -1.39 -19.78
C ALA A 98 9.07 -0.17 -19.92
N LYS A 99 10.39 -0.39 -19.80
CA LYS A 99 11.39 0.65 -20.04
C LYS A 99 11.22 1.22 -21.45
N GLY A 100 11.03 2.54 -21.55
CA GLY A 100 10.76 3.23 -22.82
C GLY A 100 9.28 3.28 -23.24
N ALA A 101 8.37 2.64 -22.48
CA ALA A 101 6.93 2.71 -22.70
C ALA A 101 6.19 2.85 -21.35
N PRO A 102 6.42 3.95 -20.60
CA PRO A 102 5.78 4.16 -19.31
C PRO A 102 4.28 4.43 -19.47
N VAL A 103 3.51 4.03 -18.49
CA VAL A 103 2.07 4.31 -18.40
C VAL A 103 1.88 5.60 -17.62
N GLY A 104 1.59 6.69 -18.32
CA GLY A 104 1.47 8.01 -17.74
C GLY A 104 2.83 8.62 -17.36
N GLU A 105 2.80 9.67 -16.57
CA GLU A 105 3.99 10.43 -16.20
C GLU A 105 4.64 9.91 -14.91
N ALA A 106 3.84 9.53 -13.94
CA ALA A 106 4.25 8.95 -12.68
C ALA A 106 3.10 8.14 -12.06
N ASN A 107 3.40 7.23 -11.14
CA ASN A 107 2.36 6.58 -10.34
C ASN A 107 1.89 7.53 -9.22
N LEU A 108 0.59 7.54 -8.95
CA LEU A 108 -0.02 8.45 -7.98
C LEU A 108 0.29 8.10 -6.52
N ASP A 109 0.76 6.87 -6.27
CA ASP A 109 1.07 6.36 -4.94
C ASP A 109 2.55 6.44 -4.53
N ASN A 110 3.46 6.84 -5.43
CA ASN A 110 4.90 6.90 -5.15
C ASN A 110 5.22 7.68 -3.87
N THR A 111 4.78 8.94 -3.79
CA THR A 111 5.06 9.79 -2.64
C THR A 111 4.32 9.35 -1.37
N PRO A 112 3.05 8.95 -1.38
CA PRO A 112 2.39 8.36 -0.22
C PRO A 112 3.21 7.24 0.43
N PHE A 113 3.71 6.28 -0.34
CA PHE A 113 4.51 5.18 0.21
C PHE A 113 5.88 5.60 0.75
N PHE A 114 6.51 6.60 0.15
CA PHE A 114 7.71 7.20 0.73
C PHE A 114 7.42 7.82 2.12
N VAL A 115 6.30 8.56 2.24
CA VAL A 115 5.88 9.14 3.53
C VAL A 115 5.60 8.04 4.56
N PHE A 116 4.97 6.92 4.17
CA PHE A 116 4.73 5.79 5.08
C PHE A 116 6.03 5.18 5.60
N ALA A 117 7.02 4.99 4.72
CA ALA A 117 8.33 4.48 5.12
C ALA A 117 9.07 5.47 6.04
N ALA A 118 9.04 6.78 5.74
CA ALA A 118 9.64 7.82 6.57
C ALA A 118 8.96 7.91 7.96
N TYR A 119 7.63 7.78 7.99
CA TYR A 119 6.88 7.74 9.25
C TYR A 119 7.21 6.48 10.07
N SER A 120 7.31 5.33 9.42
CA SER A 120 7.69 4.07 10.08
C SER A 120 9.11 4.13 10.64
N TYR A 121 10.06 4.72 9.91
CA TYR A 121 11.40 5.00 10.43
C TYR A 121 11.35 5.90 11.67
N TRP A 122 10.59 7.00 11.63
CA TRP A 122 10.41 7.89 12.77
C TRP A 122 9.84 7.16 13.98
N MET A 123 8.80 6.34 13.79
CA MET A 123 8.19 5.57 14.87
C MET A 123 9.16 4.54 15.47
N LEU A 124 9.96 3.88 14.64
CA LEU A 124 10.97 2.91 15.09
C LEU A 124 12.07 3.55 15.95
N CYS A 125 12.38 4.82 15.72
CA CYS A 125 13.44 5.56 16.42
C CYS A 125 12.98 6.27 17.70
N GLN A 126 11.71 6.15 18.14
CA GLN A 126 11.19 6.90 19.31
C GLN A 126 11.96 6.63 20.61
N GLU A 127 12.43 5.41 20.82
CA GLU A 127 13.13 5.02 22.04
C GLU A 127 14.66 5.19 21.94
N ARG A 128 15.22 5.01 20.73
CA ARG A 128 16.69 5.08 20.50
C ARG A 128 17.00 5.80 19.20
N GLY A 129 17.94 6.73 19.25
CA GLY A 129 18.36 7.47 18.06
C GLY A 129 17.44 8.60 17.64
N ARG A 130 16.57 9.09 18.52
CA ARG A 130 15.56 10.12 18.24
C ARG A 130 16.13 11.41 17.67
N ASP A 131 17.25 11.90 18.19
CA ASP A 131 17.86 13.16 17.72
C ASP A 131 18.39 13.00 16.29
N HIS A 132 19.04 11.87 15.96
CA HIS A 132 19.47 11.57 14.61
C HIS A 132 18.28 11.41 13.66
N ALA A 133 17.25 10.68 14.08
CA ALA A 133 16.02 10.51 13.30
C ALA A 133 15.33 11.85 13.04
N LEU A 134 15.33 12.76 14.01
CA LEU A 134 14.78 14.10 13.85
C LEU A 134 15.53 14.90 12.76
N GLU A 135 16.85 14.86 12.73
CA GLU A 135 17.64 15.54 11.69
C GLU A 135 17.37 14.93 10.30
N LYS A 136 17.22 13.62 10.21
CA LYS A 136 16.84 12.95 8.96
C LYS A 136 15.43 13.35 8.50
N VAL A 137 14.45 13.29 9.37
CA VAL A 137 13.07 13.70 9.07
C VAL A 137 13.05 15.18 8.61
N LYS A 138 13.78 16.08 9.25
CA LYS A 138 13.91 17.48 8.80
C LYS A 138 14.39 17.58 7.36
N SER A 139 15.34 16.75 6.95
CA SER A 139 15.87 16.76 5.58
C SER A 139 14.85 16.22 4.56
N TRP A 140 13.94 15.33 4.97
CA TRP A 140 12.94 14.70 4.10
C TRP A 140 11.62 15.48 3.97
N ILE A 141 11.30 16.41 4.90
CA ILE A 141 10.04 17.18 4.90
C ILE A 141 9.81 17.90 3.56
N GLY A 142 10.81 18.65 3.08
CA GLY A 142 10.70 19.37 1.81
C GLY A 142 10.47 18.46 0.60
N PRO A 143 11.28 17.41 0.41
CA PRO A 143 11.03 16.38 -0.62
C PRO A 143 9.65 15.75 -0.55
N MET A 144 9.17 15.31 0.63
CA MET A 144 7.84 14.74 0.80
C MET A 144 6.73 15.73 0.42
N ALA A 145 6.85 16.98 0.87
CA ALA A 145 5.87 18.01 0.55
C ALA A 145 5.78 18.27 -0.97
N ARG A 146 6.94 18.45 -1.64
CA ARG A 146 6.96 18.63 -3.10
C ARG A 146 6.33 17.45 -3.83
N GLY A 147 6.62 16.22 -3.42
CA GLY A 147 6.05 15.03 -4.04
C GLY A 147 4.53 14.90 -3.86
N LEU A 148 4.00 15.22 -2.68
CA LEU A 148 2.55 15.22 -2.46
C LEU A 148 1.84 16.36 -3.23
N TRP A 149 2.48 17.51 -3.42
CA TRP A 149 1.90 18.60 -4.24
C TRP A 149 1.82 18.26 -5.73
N CYS A 150 2.64 17.32 -6.23
CA CYS A 150 2.58 16.87 -7.62
C CYS A 150 1.33 16.04 -7.93
N ILE A 151 0.74 15.39 -6.91
CA ILE A 151 -0.42 14.49 -7.11
C ILE A 151 -1.65 15.32 -7.51
N PRO A 152 -2.27 15.06 -8.67
CA PRO A 152 -3.45 15.80 -9.12
C PRO A 152 -4.63 15.58 -8.18
N LEU A 153 -5.34 16.66 -7.87
CA LEU A 153 -6.54 16.64 -7.06
C LEU A 153 -7.71 17.26 -7.83
N SER A 154 -8.90 16.75 -7.58
CA SER A 154 -10.16 17.39 -8.02
C SER A 154 -10.39 18.71 -7.27
N GLU A 155 -11.37 19.52 -7.68
CA GLU A 155 -11.76 20.75 -6.98
C GLU A 155 -12.15 20.49 -5.53
N GLU A 156 -12.74 19.32 -5.25
CA GLU A 156 -13.12 18.90 -3.90
C GLU A 156 -11.93 18.37 -3.07
N GLY A 157 -10.79 18.11 -3.70
CA GLY A 157 -9.56 17.67 -3.03
C GLY A 157 -9.33 16.16 -2.97
N LEU A 158 -10.13 15.35 -3.68
CA LEU A 158 -9.86 13.93 -3.88
C LEU A 158 -8.79 13.73 -4.96
N VAL A 159 -7.99 12.67 -4.87
CA VAL A 159 -7.03 12.33 -5.92
C VAL A 159 -7.79 12.13 -7.23
N TYR A 160 -7.29 12.78 -8.28
CA TYR A 160 -7.94 12.84 -9.58
C TYR A 160 -7.03 12.33 -10.69
N ASN A 161 -7.56 11.47 -11.54
CA ASN A 161 -6.86 10.93 -12.69
C ASN A 161 -7.55 11.39 -13.98
N ASP A 162 -6.87 12.25 -14.74
CA ASP A 162 -7.43 12.84 -15.96
C ASP A 162 -7.66 11.76 -17.03
N PRO A 163 -8.90 11.56 -17.52
CA PRO A 163 -9.19 10.58 -18.57
C PRO A 163 -8.50 10.87 -19.90
N ALA A 164 -8.10 12.11 -20.17
CA ALA A 164 -7.38 12.49 -21.38
C ALA A 164 -5.88 12.14 -21.30
N LYS A 165 -5.31 12.10 -20.09
CA LYS A 165 -3.89 11.78 -19.86
C LYS A 165 -3.77 11.00 -18.53
N PRO A 166 -4.21 9.73 -18.50
CA PRO A 166 -4.25 8.98 -17.26
C PRO A 166 -2.85 8.64 -16.75
N HIS A 167 -2.67 8.79 -15.45
CA HIS A 167 -1.55 8.24 -14.70
C HIS A 167 -1.82 6.78 -14.36
N SER A 168 -0.77 6.03 -14.07
CA SER A 168 -0.86 4.78 -13.35
C SER A 168 -1.32 5.05 -11.90
N PRO A 169 -2.42 4.44 -11.44
CA PRO A 169 -3.01 4.84 -10.16
C PRO A 169 -2.26 4.29 -8.94
N TYR A 170 -2.73 3.19 -8.39
CA TYR A 170 -2.11 2.46 -7.26
C TYR A 170 -1.35 1.25 -7.81
N GLY A 171 -0.16 0.99 -7.34
CA GLY A 171 0.69 0.00 -7.95
C GLY A 171 0.21 -1.44 -7.99
N PHE A 172 -0.67 -1.84 -7.07
CA PHE A 172 -1.36 -3.13 -7.18
C PHE A 172 -2.60 -3.08 -8.09
N THR A 173 -2.82 -1.95 -8.76
CA THR A 173 -3.76 -1.73 -9.86
C THR A 173 -3.14 -0.85 -10.95
N ASP A 174 -1.83 -0.87 -11.11
CA ASP A 174 -1.10 -0.02 -12.05
C ASP A 174 -1.31 -0.40 -13.53
N THR A 175 -1.89 -1.56 -13.78
CA THR A 175 -2.35 -1.97 -15.11
C THR A 175 -3.78 -1.51 -15.42
N VAL A 176 -4.49 -0.86 -14.47
CA VAL A 176 -5.92 -0.53 -14.56
C VAL A 176 -6.13 0.94 -14.89
N CYS A 177 -6.99 1.25 -15.86
CA CYS A 177 -7.33 2.60 -16.28
C CYS A 177 -8.44 3.22 -15.40
N LYS A 178 -8.16 3.46 -14.13
CA LYS A 178 -9.07 4.21 -13.25
C LYS A 178 -8.99 5.70 -13.54
N THR A 179 -10.11 6.38 -13.78
CA THR A 179 -10.15 7.82 -14.09
C THR A 179 -11.21 8.56 -13.29
N GLY A 180 -11.11 9.89 -13.27
CA GLY A 180 -11.94 10.72 -12.41
C GLY A 180 -11.39 10.78 -10.98
N ARG A 181 -12.24 10.92 -9.98
CA ARG A 181 -11.87 10.85 -8.57
C ARG A 181 -11.60 9.41 -8.19
N LEU A 182 -10.50 9.16 -7.48
CA LEU A 182 -10.02 7.81 -7.15
C LEU A 182 -10.16 7.53 -5.66
N TYR A 183 -10.61 6.33 -5.33
CA TYR A 183 -10.89 5.93 -3.95
C TYR A 183 -9.64 5.52 -3.15
N MET A 184 -8.98 4.44 -3.55
CA MET A 184 -7.79 3.92 -2.84
C MET A 184 -6.68 4.98 -2.79
N GLU A 185 -6.43 5.67 -3.89
CA GLU A 185 -5.42 6.70 -4.00
C GLU A 185 -5.71 7.90 -3.09
N SER A 186 -6.98 8.26 -2.92
CA SER A 186 -7.40 9.30 -1.96
C SER A 186 -7.17 8.88 -0.51
N LEU A 187 -7.36 7.61 -0.17
CA LEU A 187 -7.02 7.08 1.17
C LEU A 187 -5.52 7.10 1.44
N LEU A 188 -4.71 6.69 0.45
CA LEU A 188 -3.25 6.75 0.55
C LEU A 188 -2.76 8.18 0.73
N TYR A 189 -3.29 9.11 -0.06
CA TYR A 189 -2.96 10.53 0.02
C TYR A 189 -3.40 11.15 1.35
N TRP A 190 -4.62 10.85 1.82
CA TRP A 190 -5.12 11.26 3.13
C TRP A 190 -4.16 10.86 4.26
N ARG A 191 -3.78 9.59 4.27
CA ARG A 191 -2.88 9.04 5.30
C ARG A 191 -1.51 9.69 5.23
N ALA A 192 -0.95 9.86 4.03
CA ALA A 192 0.33 10.53 3.82
C ALA A 192 0.29 11.99 4.29
N CYS A 193 -0.77 12.73 4.00
CA CYS A 193 -0.94 14.10 4.48
C CYS A 193 -0.96 14.17 6.02
N ARG A 194 -1.67 13.27 6.68
CA ARG A 194 -1.70 13.20 8.15
C ARG A 194 -0.34 12.86 8.74
N GLN A 195 0.34 11.87 8.19
CA GLN A 195 1.66 11.47 8.64
C GLN A 195 2.69 12.56 8.41
N LEU A 196 2.66 13.22 7.24
CA LEU A 196 3.56 14.35 6.97
C LEU A 196 3.30 15.52 7.92
N ALA A 197 2.05 15.84 8.26
CA ALA A 197 1.74 16.87 9.24
C ALA A 197 2.34 16.54 10.63
N ILE A 198 2.27 15.28 11.08
CA ILE A 198 2.90 14.82 12.33
C ILE A 198 4.42 14.92 12.27
N LEU A 199 5.04 14.47 11.17
CA LEU A 199 6.48 14.58 10.98
C LEU A 199 6.95 16.05 10.92
N ALA A 200 6.18 16.91 10.25
CA ALA A 200 6.47 18.34 10.14
C ALA A 200 6.36 19.05 11.52
N GLU A 201 5.38 18.67 12.35
CA GLU A 201 5.27 19.15 13.72
C GLU A 201 6.49 18.71 14.55
N ALA A 202 6.84 17.44 14.54
CA ALA A 202 8.01 16.90 15.24
C ALA A 202 9.31 17.58 14.80
N ALA A 203 9.45 17.86 13.51
CA ALA A 203 10.60 18.54 12.91
C ALA A 203 10.59 20.06 13.11
N SER A 204 9.57 20.63 13.76
CA SER A 204 9.38 22.08 13.89
C SER A 204 9.39 22.83 12.54
N ALA A 205 8.83 22.19 11.50
CA ALA A 205 8.65 22.80 10.19
C ALA A 205 7.67 23.98 10.24
N PRO A 206 7.63 24.85 9.20
CA PRO A 206 6.72 25.99 9.16
C PRO A 206 5.26 25.59 9.41
N LYS A 207 4.53 26.37 10.20
CA LYS A 207 3.14 26.06 10.59
C LYS A 207 2.17 26.08 9.42
N ASP A 208 2.42 26.86 8.40
CA ASP A 208 1.64 26.92 7.17
C ASP A 208 1.73 25.59 6.39
N LEU A 209 2.91 24.95 6.38
CA LEU A 209 3.08 23.62 5.81
C LEU A 209 2.26 22.55 6.57
N GLN A 210 2.33 22.57 7.90
CA GLN A 210 1.54 21.66 8.74
C GLN A 210 0.03 21.85 8.51
N ALA A 211 -0.41 23.11 8.43
CA ALA A 211 -1.79 23.47 8.19
C ALA A 211 -2.27 23.03 6.80
N ASP A 212 -1.46 23.20 5.75
CA ASP A 212 -1.81 22.79 4.38
C ASP A 212 -2.12 21.28 4.33
N PHE A 213 -1.22 20.43 4.84
CA PHE A 213 -1.44 18.98 4.79
C PHE A 213 -2.57 18.52 5.71
N SER A 214 -2.78 19.16 6.85
CA SER A 214 -3.94 18.90 7.70
C SER A 214 -5.26 19.25 7.00
N GLN A 215 -5.31 20.37 6.27
CA GLN A 215 -6.49 20.79 5.51
C GLN A 215 -6.77 19.86 4.31
N ARG A 216 -5.72 19.38 3.62
CA ARG A 216 -5.86 18.40 2.53
C ARG A 216 -6.46 17.09 3.05
N ALA A 217 -5.97 16.59 4.18
CA ALA A 217 -6.54 15.40 4.82
C ALA A 217 -8.01 15.63 5.20
N GLN A 218 -8.34 16.76 5.83
CA GLN A 218 -9.71 17.10 6.21
C GLN A 218 -10.68 17.18 5.01
N LYS A 219 -10.24 17.72 3.87
CA LYS A 219 -11.06 17.74 2.66
C LYS A 219 -11.43 16.32 2.21
N ILE A 220 -10.47 15.39 2.24
CA ILE A 220 -10.75 14.00 1.88
C ILE A 220 -11.73 13.36 2.86
N GLU A 221 -11.60 13.62 4.17
CA GLU A 221 -12.55 13.13 5.18
C GLU A 221 -13.98 13.54 4.89
N ILE A 222 -14.19 14.77 4.39
CA ILE A 222 -15.51 15.31 4.04
C ILE A 222 -16.03 14.73 2.71
N GLU A 223 -15.16 14.60 1.71
CA GLU A 223 -15.58 14.41 0.31
C GLU A 223 -15.49 12.94 -0.17
N LEU A 224 -14.83 12.05 0.57
CA LEU A 224 -14.61 10.66 0.14
C LEU A 224 -15.93 9.91 -0.10
N CYS A 225 -16.97 10.22 0.67
CA CYS A 225 -18.29 9.62 0.51
C CYS A 225 -18.99 9.94 -0.84
N ARG A 226 -18.42 10.80 -1.68
CA ARG A 226 -18.86 10.94 -3.09
C ARG A 226 -18.68 9.68 -3.91
N LEU A 227 -17.75 8.82 -3.48
CA LEU A 227 -17.48 7.52 -4.11
C LEU A 227 -18.28 6.37 -3.46
N TYR A 228 -19.11 6.67 -2.48
CA TYR A 228 -19.95 5.69 -1.78
C TYR A 228 -21.25 5.42 -2.53
N GLY A 229 -21.60 4.13 -2.68
CA GLY A 229 -22.87 3.64 -3.21
C GLY A 229 -23.80 3.18 -2.09
N PRO A 230 -24.70 4.05 -1.60
CA PRO A 230 -25.51 3.76 -0.41
C PRO A 230 -26.45 2.57 -0.59
N ASP A 231 -26.97 2.34 -1.80
CA ASP A 231 -27.88 1.22 -2.08
C ASP A 231 -27.19 -0.15 -1.96
N GLN A 232 -25.88 -0.19 -2.18
CA GLN A 232 -25.07 -1.41 -2.13
C GLN A 232 -24.18 -1.51 -0.89
N GLY A 233 -23.96 -0.39 -0.18
CA GLY A 233 -23.09 -0.34 0.99
C GLY A 233 -21.60 -0.45 0.67
N ILE A 234 -21.17 -0.02 -0.52
CA ILE A 234 -19.81 -0.15 -1.05
C ILE A 234 -19.21 1.18 -1.46
N PHE A 235 -17.87 1.20 -1.62
CA PHE A 235 -17.18 2.27 -2.32
C PHE A 235 -16.72 1.80 -3.71
N TYR A 236 -16.81 2.70 -4.67
CA TYR A 236 -16.33 2.50 -6.03
C TYR A 236 -14.88 2.96 -6.18
N ALA A 237 -14.07 2.20 -6.95
CA ALA A 237 -12.66 2.48 -7.16
C ALA A 237 -12.40 3.85 -7.83
N ALA A 238 -13.33 4.29 -8.68
CA ALA A 238 -13.29 5.55 -9.38
C ALA A 238 -14.71 6.02 -9.73
N ASP A 239 -14.88 7.28 -10.12
CA ASP A 239 -16.18 7.79 -10.62
C ASP A 239 -16.21 8.03 -12.15
N GLY A 240 -15.08 7.90 -12.83
CA GLY A 240 -14.96 7.81 -14.28
C GLY A 240 -14.93 6.36 -14.78
N LEU A 241 -13.90 6.00 -15.54
CA LEU A 241 -13.65 4.61 -15.94
C LEU A 241 -13.32 3.75 -14.72
N CYS A 242 -13.67 2.46 -14.79
CA CYS A 242 -13.52 1.51 -13.69
C CYS A 242 -14.32 1.91 -12.43
N ARG A 243 -15.56 2.38 -12.65
CA ARG A 243 -16.52 2.61 -11.57
C ARG A 243 -17.07 1.27 -11.04
N GLN A 244 -16.18 0.50 -10.42
CA GLN A 244 -16.43 -0.85 -9.92
C GLN A 244 -16.15 -0.89 -8.41
N PRO A 245 -16.72 -1.86 -7.64
CA PRO A 245 -16.44 -1.99 -6.21
C PRO A 245 -14.93 -2.12 -5.95
N ASP A 246 -14.44 -1.46 -4.89
CA ASP A 246 -13.03 -1.56 -4.48
C ASP A 246 -12.92 -2.29 -3.13
N ILE A 247 -12.74 -3.61 -3.18
CA ILE A 247 -12.66 -4.46 -1.98
C ILE A 247 -11.42 -4.09 -1.17
N TRP A 248 -10.28 -3.87 -1.82
CA TRP A 248 -9.05 -3.51 -1.14
C TRP A 248 -9.15 -2.15 -0.47
N GLY A 249 -9.68 -1.16 -1.19
CA GLY A 249 -9.88 0.18 -0.63
C GLY A 249 -10.82 0.16 0.57
N MET A 250 -11.93 -0.61 0.53
CA MET A 250 -12.84 -0.74 1.66
C MET A 250 -12.17 -1.38 2.87
N ALA A 251 -11.43 -2.48 2.69
CA ALA A 251 -10.71 -3.13 3.78
C ALA A 251 -9.59 -2.24 4.35
N TYR A 252 -8.81 -1.59 3.47
CA TYR A 252 -7.76 -0.65 3.86
C TYR A 252 -8.30 0.54 4.65
N MET A 253 -9.39 1.16 4.18
CA MET A 253 -10.06 2.27 4.86
C MET A 253 -10.41 1.96 6.31
N LEU A 254 -10.97 0.76 6.54
CA LEU A 254 -11.34 0.29 7.88
C LEU A 254 -10.10 -0.05 8.74
N ALA A 255 -9.06 -0.63 8.12
CA ALA A 255 -7.82 -1.00 8.79
C ALA A 255 -7.04 0.23 9.26
N ILE A 256 -6.93 1.28 8.44
CA ILE A 256 -6.22 2.53 8.81
C ILE A 256 -7.03 3.46 9.71
N GLY A 257 -8.24 3.06 10.10
CA GLY A 257 -9.10 3.87 10.99
C GLY A 257 -9.58 5.19 10.36
N PHE A 258 -9.85 5.20 9.05
CA PHE A 258 -10.40 6.39 8.39
C PHE A 258 -11.71 6.82 9.08
N PRO A 259 -11.91 8.13 9.35
CA PRO A 259 -13.13 8.61 10.01
C PRO A 259 -14.34 8.48 9.08
N LEU A 260 -15.33 7.71 9.51
CA LEU A 260 -16.58 7.49 8.80
C LEU A 260 -17.77 7.69 9.73
N GLU A 261 -18.89 8.09 9.16
CA GLU A 261 -20.17 7.97 9.85
C GLU A 261 -20.44 6.51 10.23
N ALA A 262 -21.00 6.29 11.42
CA ALA A 262 -21.23 4.95 11.97
C ALA A 262 -22.08 4.06 11.04
N SER A 263 -23.08 4.67 10.36
CA SER A 263 -23.96 3.99 9.41
C SER A 263 -23.21 3.49 8.17
N VAL A 264 -22.32 4.31 7.61
CA VAL A 264 -21.49 3.97 6.44
C VAL A 264 -20.49 2.88 6.83
N ARG A 265 -19.80 3.05 7.97
CA ARG A 265 -18.89 2.03 8.51
C ARG A 265 -19.57 0.67 8.65
N ALA A 266 -20.74 0.63 9.31
CA ALA A 266 -21.48 -0.60 9.53
C ALA A 266 -21.95 -1.25 8.22
N ALA A 267 -22.30 -0.46 7.20
CA ALA A 267 -22.69 -0.98 5.88
C ALA A 267 -21.49 -1.64 5.17
N VAL A 268 -20.32 -1.00 5.16
CA VAL A 268 -19.10 -1.55 4.55
C VAL A 268 -18.61 -2.80 5.30
N GLU A 269 -18.60 -2.77 6.63
CA GLU A 269 -18.24 -3.93 7.47
C GLU A 269 -19.18 -5.12 7.18
N ARG A 270 -20.48 -4.87 7.09
CA ARG A 270 -21.48 -5.89 6.76
C ARG A 270 -21.23 -6.46 5.36
N TRP A 271 -21.01 -5.60 4.36
CA TRP A 271 -20.76 -6.04 3.00
C TRP A 271 -19.54 -6.98 2.94
N LEU A 272 -18.42 -6.57 3.52
CA LEU A 272 -17.19 -7.38 3.55
C LEU A 272 -17.45 -8.71 4.29
N THR A 273 -18.27 -8.71 5.34
CA THR A 273 -18.57 -9.92 6.12
C THR A 273 -19.48 -10.88 5.36
N GLU A 274 -20.51 -10.39 4.68
CA GLU A 274 -21.51 -11.21 4.01
C GLU A 274 -21.03 -11.76 2.65
N HIS A 275 -20.08 -11.07 1.98
CA HIS A 275 -19.63 -11.40 0.63
C HIS A 275 -18.27 -12.10 0.56
N GLN A 276 -17.76 -12.63 1.68
CA GLN A 276 -16.47 -13.34 1.74
C GLN A 276 -16.26 -14.35 0.59
N PRO A 277 -17.24 -15.22 0.23
CA PRO A 277 -17.06 -16.19 -0.85
C PRO A 277 -16.83 -15.57 -2.24
N GLU A 278 -17.19 -14.30 -2.42
CA GLU A 278 -17.05 -13.60 -3.69
C GLU A 278 -15.65 -13.04 -3.91
N TYR A 279 -14.87 -12.83 -2.82
CA TYR A 279 -13.58 -12.16 -2.93
C TYR A 279 -12.43 -12.88 -2.23
N LEU A 280 -12.67 -13.98 -1.53
CA LEU A 280 -11.64 -14.78 -0.89
C LEU A 280 -11.38 -16.09 -1.64
N TYR A 281 -10.12 -16.41 -1.82
CA TYR A 281 -9.64 -17.70 -2.30
C TYR A 281 -8.32 -18.05 -1.60
N ARG A 282 -8.29 -19.15 -0.87
CA ARG A 282 -7.12 -19.60 -0.08
C ARG A 282 -6.58 -18.51 0.86
N GLY A 283 -7.47 -17.75 1.49
CA GLY A 283 -7.14 -16.64 2.39
C GLY A 283 -6.59 -15.39 1.69
N GLN A 284 -6.54 -15.36 0.36
CA GLN A 284 -6.10 -14.22 -0.44
C GLN A 284 -7.29 -13.48 -1.04
N VAL A 285 -7.11 -12.20 -1.42
CA VAL A 285 -8.18 -11.24 -1.72
C VAL A 285 -8.07 -10.76 -3.16
N CYS A 286 -9.15 -10.88 -3.97
CA CYS A 286 -9.22 -10.22 -5.26
C CYS A 286 -9.68 -8.76 -5.15
N HIS A 287 -9.43 -7.96 -6.19
CA HIS A 287 -9.83 -6.55 -6.21
C HIS A 287 -11.34 -6.36 -6.39
N LEU A 288 -11.96 -7.23 -7.21
CA LEU A 288 -13.36 -7.14 -7.62
C LEU A 288 -14.14 -8.38 -7.18
N PRO A 289 -15.45 -8.27 -6.86
CA PRO A 289 -16.27 -9.42 -6.52
C PRO A 289 -16.28 -10.50 -7.62
N GLY A 290 -16.30 -11.77 -7.23
CA GLY A 290 -16.35 -12.91 -8.13
C GLY A 290 -15.09 -13.14 -8.96
N GLY A 291 -13.93 -12.52 -8.59
CA GLY A 291 -12.74 -12.55 -9.45
C GLY A 291 -12.98 -11.81 -10.78
N GLY A 292 -13.82 -10.78 -10.73
CA GLY A 292 -14.21 -9.99 -11.90
C GLY A 292 -13.03 -9.30 -12.58
N THR A 293 -13.27 -8.87 -13.83
CA THR A 293 -12.29 -8.12 -14.63
C THR A 293 -12.58 -6.63 -14.57
N TRP A 294 -11.52 -5.83 -14.66
CA TRP A 294 -11.66 -4.38 -14.76
C TRP A 294 -12.27 -3.96 -16.11
N GLU A 295 -13.09 -2.91 -16.06
CA GLU A 295 -13.74 -2.33 -17.25
C GLU A 295 -12.72 -1.91 -18.32
N LYS A 296 -11.59 -1.34 -17.89
CA LYS A 296 -10.54 -0.84 -18.78
C LYS A 296 -9.16 -1.06 -18.19
N LEU A 297 -8.24 -1.56 -19.02
CA LEU A 297 -6.83 -1.71 -18.65
C LEU A 297 -5.95 -0.68 -19.38
N LEU A 298 -4.84 -0.31 -18.75
CA LEU A 298 -3.71 0.45 -19.32
C LEU A 298 -2.68 -0.50 -19.95
N ILE A 299 -2.51 -1.67 -19.32
CA ILE A 299 -1.64 -2.75 -19.77
C ILE A 299 -2.50 -4.02 -19.84
N ASP A 300 -2.49 -4.69 -20.99
CA ASP A 300 -3.29 -5.90 -21.16
C ASP A 300 -2.87 -7.02 -20.20
N VAL A 301 -3.84 -7.52 -19.45
CA VAL A 301 -3.71 -8.65 -18.54
C VAL A 301 -4.89 -9.59 -18.75
N ALA A 302 -4.63 -10.87 -18.92
CA ALA A 302 -5.67 -11.85 -19.15
C ALA A 302 -6.66 -11.93 -17.95
N PRO A 303 -7.95 -12.20 -18.20
CA PRO A 303 -8.93 -12.41 -17.14
C PRO A 303 -8.49 -13.52 -16.18
N GLY A 304 -8.62 -13.28 -14.89
CA GLY A 304 -8.21 -14.22 -13.83
C GLY A 304 -6.73 -14.20 -13.49
N GLU A 305 -5.93 -13.37 -14.15
CA GLU A 305 -4.50 -13.23 -13.88
C GLU A 305 -4.17 -11.87 -13.27
N TYR A 306 -3.05 -11.81 -12.55
CA TYR A 306 -2.44 -10.62 -11.99
C TYR A 306 -3.49 -9.66 -11.37
N GLN A 307 -3.49 -8.37 -11.76
CA GLN A 307 -4.43 -7.37 -11.26
C GLN A 307 -5.84 -7.49 -11.87
N ASN A 308 -6.04 -8.36 -12.87
CA ASN A 308 -7.30 -8.55 -13.58
C ASN A 308 -8.04 -9.84 -13.16
N GLY A 309 -8.21 -10.01 -11.85
CA GLY A 309 -9.02 -11.08 -11.26
C GLY A 309 -8.26 -12.15 -10.47
N ALA A 310 -6.94 -12.04 -10.29
CA ALA A 310 -6.21 -12.89 -9.36
C ALA A 310 -6.40 -12.43 -7.90
N TYR A 311 -6.04 -13.31 -6.97
CA TYR A 311 -6.13 -13.13 -5.52
C TYR A 311 -4.73 -12.88 -4.96
N TRP A 312 -4.64 -11.94 -4.03
CA TRP A 312 -3.39 -11.42 -3.47
C TRP A 312 -3.42 -11.46 -1.94
N ALA A 313 -2.33 -11.89 -1.34
CA ALA A 313 -2.21 -11.86 0.11
C ALA A 313 -1.93 -10.47 0.68
N THR A 314 -1.55 -9.51 -0.15
CA THR A 314 -1.28 -8.11 0.26
C THR A 314 -2.43 -7.50 1.06
N ALA A 315 -3.70 -7.72 0.64
CA ALA A 315 -4.87 -7.19 1.34
C ALA A 315 -5.40 -8.11 2.45
N SER A 316 -4.89 -9.33 2.58
CA SER A 316 -5.42 -10.32 3.55
C SER A 316 -5.37 -9.83 4.99
N GLY A 317 -4.34 -9.06 5.35
CA GLY A 317 -4.22 -8.49 6.70
C GLY A 317 -5.33 -7.50 7.03
N TRP A 318 -5.68 -6.62 6.10
CA TRP A 318 -6.76 -5.63 6.29
C TRP A 318 -8.13 -6.30 6.39
N VAL A 319 -8.41 -7.25 5.49
CA VAL A 319 -9.65 -8.04 5.53
C VAL A 319 -9.73 -8.85 6.83
N TRP A 320 -8.64 -9.50 7.23
CA TRP A 320 -8.57 -10.25 8.48
C TRP A 320 -8.92 -9.39 9.69
N GLN A 321 -8.39 -8.18 9.78
CA GLN A 321 -8.71 -7.24 10.88
C GLN A 321 -10.19 -6.85 10.91
N VAL A 322 -10.82 -6.68 9.75
CA VAL A 322 -12.27 -6.42 9.67
C VAL A 322 -13.04 -7.64 10.17
N LEU A 323 -12.76 -8.82 9.61
CA LEU A 323 -13.45 -10.06 9.98
C LEU A 323 -13.22 -10.43 11.45
N GLN A 324 -12.04 -10.16 12.01
CA GLN A 324 -11.77 -10.42 13.42
C GLN A 324 -12.74 -9.68 14.36
N ARG A 325 -13.28 -8.54 13.92
CA ARG A 325 -14.29 -7.76 14.66
C ARG A 325 -15.73 -8.19 14.35
N THR A 326 -16.01 -8.64 13.13
CA THR A 326 -17.37 -8.85 12.62
C THR A 326 -17.75 -10.32 12.45
N ASP A 327 -16.81 -11.20 12.12
CA ASP A 327 -16.93 -12.65 11.96
C ASP A 327 -15.61 -13.35 12.34
N PRO A 328 -15.34 -13.56 13.65
CA PRO A 328 -14.11 -14.19 14.12
C PRO A 328 -13.85 -15.61 13.56
N GLU A 329 -14.91 -16.36 13.22
CA GLU A 329 -14.77 -17.68 12.59
C GLU A 329 -14.28 -17.54 11.14
N GLY A 330 -14.84 -16.57 10.38
CA GLY A 330 -14.38 -16.20 9.05
C GLY A 330 -12.91 -15.73 9.04
N ALA A 331 -12.53 -14.90 10.01
CA ALA A 331 -11.13 -14.50 10.21
C ALA A 331 -10.22 -15.70 10.46
N GLY A 332 -10.65 -16.65 11.29
CA GLY A 332 -9.92 -17.89 11.57
C GLY A 332 -9.74 -18.75 10.32
N ARG A 333 -10.79 -18.89 9.50
CA ARG A 333 -10.72 -19.61 8.22
C ARG A 333 -9.74 -18.94 7.25
N LEU A 334 -9.87 -17.62 7.04
CA LEU A 334 -8.96 -16.84 6.18
C LEU A 334 -7.49 -17.07 6.57
N LEU A 335 -7.18 -16.94 7.86
CA LEU A 335 -5.81 -17.09 8.36
C LEU A 335 -5.29 -18.51 8.16
N SER A 336 -6.09 -19.53 8.46
CA SER A 336 -5.71 -20.94 8.29
C SER A 336 -5.44 -21.30 6.82
N GLU A 337 -6.34 -20.88 5.91
CA GLU A 337 -6.19 -21.10 4.47
C GLU A 337 -4.96 -20.38 3.90
N LEU A 338 -4.69 -19.15 4.35
CA LEU A 338 -3.51 -18.40 3.92
C LEU A 338 -2.20 -19.07 4.34
N LEU A 339 -2.11 -19.51 5.60
CA LEU A 339 -0.94 -20.22 6.10
C LEU A 339 -0.72 -21.55 5.37
N GLU A 340 -1.80 -22.29 5.11
CA GLU A 340 -1.73 -23.53 4.34
C GLU A 340 -1.25 -23.26 2.90
N ASP A 341 -1.76 -22.22 2.24
CA ASP A 341 -1.35 -21.83 0.89
C ASP A 341 0.14 -21.48 0.85
N PHE A 342 0.65 -20.74 1.84
CA PHE A 342 2.06 -20.37 1.91
C PHE A 342 2.97 -21.58 2.18
N ARG A 343 2.53 -22.57 2.98
CA ARG A 343 3.27 -23.82 3.21
C ARG A 343 3.35 -24.69 1.96
N GLU A 344 2.27 -24.70 1.15
CA GLU A 344 2.20 -25.50 -0.07
C GLU A 344 2.95 -24.88 -1.25
N GLY A 345 2.81 -23.57 -1.46
CA GLY A 345 3.23 -22.89 -2.69
C GLY A 345 4.16 -21.70 -2.49
N GLY A 346 4.49 -21.35 -1.27
CA GLY A 346 5.24 -20.14 -0.93
C GLY A 346 4.37 -18.87 -0.99
N ALA A 347 4.92 -17.76 -0.48
CA ALA A 347 4.28 -16.45 -0.56
C ALA A 347 4.38 -15.93 -2.00
N CYS A 348 3.38 -16.22 -2.82
CA CYS A 348 3.30 -15.74 -4.20
C CYS A 348 2.81 -14.29 -4.25
N GLU A 349 3.15 -13.57 -5.31
CA GLU A 349 2.61 -12.23 -5.61
C GLU A 349 1.08 -12.29 -5.72
N CYS A 350 0.57 -13.19 -6.54
CA CYS A 350 -0.85 -13.50 -6.61
C CYS A 350 -1.12 -14.92 -7.08
N ILE A 351 -2.34 -15.41 -6.83
CA ILE A 351 -2.77 -16.75 -7.20
C ILE A 351 -4.17 -16.75 -7.83
N ASN A 352 -4.49 -17.80 -8.54
CA ASN A 352 -5.85 -18.16 -8.93
C ASN A 352 -5.91 -19.68 -9.16
N ARG A 353 -7.06 -20.23 -9.54
CA ARG A 353 -7.21 -21.65 -9.86
C ARG A 353 -6.27 -22.03 -11.00
N GLY A 354 -5.24 -22.83 -10.67
CA GLY A 354 -4.22 -23.25 -11.63
C GLY A 354 -3.18 -22.18 -12.03
N TYR A 355 -3.20 -21.01 -11.38
CA TYR A 355 -2.29 -19.91 -11.64
C TYR A 355 -1.59 -19.50 -10.34
N ARG A 356 -0.26 -19.36 -10.40
CA ARG A 356 0.58 -18.80 -9.35
C ARG A 356 1.64 -17.93 -9.99
N LYS A 357 1.72 -16.67 -9.57
CA LYS A 357 2.72 -15.73 -10.09
C LYS A 357 3.74 -15.43 -9.00
N LEU A 358 4.98 -15.47 -9.37
CA LEU A 358 6.14 -14.96 -8.65
C LEU A 358 6.18 -15.39 -7.16
N PRO A 359 6.79 -16.54 -6.85
CA PRO A 359 7.00 -16.97 -5.47
C PRO A 359 8.02 -16.07 -4.76
N GLN A 360 8.05 -16.12 -3.43
CA GLN A 360 8.92 -15.30 -2.59
C GLN A 360 8.65 -13.79 -2.70
N PHE A 361 7.39 -13.42 -2.87
CA PHE A 361 6.95 -12.02 -2.89
C PHE A 361 6.78 -11.51 -1.45
N VAL A 362 7.57 -10.51 -1.07
CA VAL A 362 7.76 -10.13 0.33
C VAL A 362 6.48 -9.56 0.96
N VAL A 363 5.78 -8.67 0.25
CA VAL A 363 4.60 -7.98 0.76
C VAL A 363 3.44 -8.93 1.08
N SER A 364 3.35 -10.07 0.40
CA SER A 364 2.36 -11.10 0.70
C SER A 364 2.46 -11.65 2.12
N ALA A 365 3.65 -11.72 2.69
CA ALA A 365 3.86 -12.20 4.07
C ALA A 365 3.92 -11.06 5.09
N THR A 366 4.49 -9.91 4.72
CA THR A 366 4.71 -8.81 5.68
C THR A 366 3.42 -8.14 6.11
N ASN A 367 2.45 -7.95 5.22
CA ASN A 367 1.22 -7.24 5.52
C ASN A 367 0.33 -8.01 6.51
N ILE A 368 0.18 -9.31 6.35
CA ILE A 368 -0.56 -10.14 7.34
C ILE A 368 0.18 -10.18 8.68
N ARG A 369 1.52 -10.25 8.69
CA ARG A 369 2.31 -10.14 9.92
C ARG A 369 2.03 -8.83 10.65
N GLY A 370 2.00 -7.72 9.92
CA GLY A 370 1.69 -6.40 10.49
C GLY A 370 0.32 -6.37 11.16
N ALA A 371 -0.71 -6.88 10.49
CA ALA A 371 -2.06 -6.96 11.02
C ALA A 371 -2.16 -7.81 12.30
N LEU A 372 -1.47 -8.95 12.34
CA LEU A 372 -1.41 -9.82 13.54
C LEU A 372 -0.70 -9.14 14.71
N ARG A 373 0.42 -8.42 14.46
CA ARG A 373 1.14 -7.66 15.49
C ARG A 373 0.27 -6.57 16.09
N GLU A 374 -0.36 -5.77 15.25
CA GLU A 374 -1.23 -4.68 15.66
C GLU A 374 -2.38 -5.20 16.54
N TRP A 375 -3.02 -6.30 16.13
CA TRP A 375 -4.09 -6.91 16.89
C TRP A 375 -3.66 -7.38 18.28
N LEU A 376 -2.44 -7.87 18.41
CA LEU A 376 -1.86 -8.32 19.68
C LEU A 376 -1.26 -7.16 20.51
N GLY A 377 -1.34 -5.90 20.04
CA GLY A 377 -0.75 -4.74 20.70
C GLY A 377 0.78 -4.77 20.74
N GLN A 378 1.42 -5.37 19.75
CA GLN A 378 2.88 -5.49 19.62
C GLN A 378 3.42 -4.54 18.53
N SER A 379 2.71 -3.44 18.27
CA SER A 379 3.07 -2.42 17.26
C SER A 379 4.27 -1.58 17.70
#